data_fcb9473e1716c34e518d3f2b681ccf39
#
_entry.id   fcb9473e1716c34e518d3f2b681ccf39
#
_cell.length_a   1.000
_cell.length_b   1.000
_cell.length_c   1.000
_cell.angle_alpha   90.00
_cell.angle_beta   90.00
_cell.angle_gamma   90.00
#
_symmetry.space_group_name_H-M   'P 1'
#
loop_
_entity.id
_entity.type
_entity.pdbx_description
1 polymer ?
#
loop_
_entity_poly.entity_id
_entity_poly.type
_entity_poly.pdbx_seq_one_letter_code
_entity_poly.pdbx_strand_id
1 'polypeptide(L)'
;ATVITNLLSAAPYIGNNLVQWIWGGFSVDNATLTRFFTFHFILPFLVAGLSMIHLLFLHQTGSSNPTGLNPNFDKVPFHTYYSFKDIMGFVMAIGILTCLSTFSPNLLGDPDNFTPANPLVTPPHIKPEWYFLFAYAILRSIPNKLGGVLALLASIMILFLVPLIHTAKQRSLMFRPITKIGF
;
A
#
# COMPACT_ATOMS: atom_id res chain seq x y z
N ALA A 1 -8.32 12.15 9.18
CA ALA A 1 -7.12 12.34 10.00
C ALA A 1 -7.35 11.92 11.46
N THR A 2 -8.44 12.33 12.10
CA THR A 2 -8.71 12.06 13.52
C THR A 2 -8.63 10.58 13.91
N VAL A 3 -9.24 9.70 13.15
CA VAL A 3 -9.29 8.26 13.46
C VAL A 3 -7.92 7.60 13.32
N ILE A 4 -7.23 7.85 12.20
CA ILE A 4 -5.94 7.21 11.91
C ILE A 4 -4.88 7.66 12.94
N THR A 5 -4.77 8.94 13.18
CA THR A 5 -3.80 9.46 14.16
C THR A 5 -4.10 9.03 15.58
N ASN A 6 -5.41 8.88 15.92
CA ASN A 6 -5.82 8.39 17.24
C ASN A 6 -5.48 6.90 17.47
N LEU A 7 -5.08 6.13 16.46
CA LEU A 7 -4.56 4.77 16.67
C LEU A 7 -3.31 4.75 17.55
N LEU A 8 -2.52 5.81 17.54
CA LEU A 8 -1.34 5.96 18.40
C LEU A 8 -1.67 5.99 19.89
N SER A 9 -2.90 6.35 20.26
CA SER A 9 -3.33 6.29 21.66
C SER A 9 -3.44 4.86 22.20
N ALA A 10 -3.29 3.84 21.34
CA ALA A 10 -3.16 2.45 21.78
C ALA A 10 -1.83 2.15 22.48
N ALA A 11 -0.80 2.99 22.30
CA ALA A 11 0.48 2.81 22.95
C ALA A 11 0.34 3.00 24.47
N PRO A 12 0.74 1.99 25.29
CA PRO A 12 0.62 2.08 26.75
C PRO A 12 1.41 3.29 27.30
N TYR A 13 0.85 3.94 28.30
CA TYR A 13 1.43 5.07 29.06
C TYR A 13 1.63 6.38 28.28
N ILE A 14 2.08 6.33 27.04
CA ILE A 14 2.47 7.51 26.26
C ILE A 14 1.49 7.84 25.13
N GLY A 15 0.52 6.98 24.84
CA GLY A 15 -0.33 7.05 23.65
C GLY A 15 -1.05 8.39 23.51
N ASN A 16 -1.69 8.89 24.57
CA ASN A 16 -2.40 10.16 24.53
C ASN A 16 -1.45 11.35 24.27
N ASN A 17 -0.27 11.35 24.88
CA ASN A 17 0.74 12.38 24.64
C ASN A 17 1.26 12.35 23.21
N LEU A 18 1.44 11.14 22.62
CA LEU A 18 1.82 10.99 21.23
C LEU A 18 0.77 11.54 20.27
N VAL A 19 -0.50 11.28 20.55
CA VAL A 19 -1.61 11.81 19.73
C VAL A 19 -1.63 13.32 19.78
N GLN A 20 -1.56 13.93 20.97
CA GLN A 20 -1.53 15.38 21.12
C GLN A 20 -0.30 16.02 20.48
N TRP A 21 0.84 15.37 20.56
CA TRP A 21 2.06 15.82 19.90
C TRP A 21 1.91 15.82 18.36
N ILE A 22 1.32 14.75 17.78
CA ILE A 22 1.09 14.67 16.34
C ILE A 22 0.05 15.69 15.89
N TRP A 23 -1.02 15.88 16.66
CA TRP A 23 -2.02 16.90 16.34
C TRP A 23 -1.47 18.32 16.50
N GLY A 24 -0.51 18.53 17.41
CA GLY A 24 -0.03 19.87 17.79
C GLY A 24 -1.03 20.63 18.67
N GLY A 25 -1.92 19.89 19.33
CA GLY A 25 -2.97 20.39 20.19
C GLY A 25 -3.88 19.23 20.65
N PHE A 26 -5.06 19.53 21.16
CA PHE A 26 -6.00 18.54 21.69
C PHE A 26 -7.02 18.05 20.65
N SER A 27 -6.99 18.57 19.43
CA SER A 27 -7.82 18.11 18.30
C SER A 27 -7.06 18.26 16.98
N VAL A 28 -7.56 17.59 15.94
CA VAL A 28 -7.07 17.79 14.56
C VAL A 28 -7.46 19.19 14.11
N ASP A 29 -6.47 20.01 13.75
CA ASP A 29 -6.67 21.38 13.29
C ASP A 29 -5.59 21.74 12.25
N ASN A 30 -5.44 23.01 11.94
CA ASN A 30 -4.51 23.52 10.93
C ASN A 30 -3.07 23.00 11.12
N ALA A 31 -2.55 22.98 12.36
CA ALA A 31 -1.22 22.45 12.65
C ALA A 31 -1.05 21.00 12.21
N THR A 32 -2.06 20.16 12.43
CA THR A 32 -2.07 18.76 12.00
C THR A 32 -2.08 18.65 10.48
N LEU A 33 -3.01 19.35 9.83
CA LEU A 33 -3.20 19.28 8.38
C LEU A 33 -1.97 19.78 7.63
N THR A 34 -1.35 20.86 8.09
CA THR A 34 -0.15 21.44 7.45
C THR A 34 1.02 20.47 7.46
N ARG A 35 1.30 19.82 8.61
CA ARG A 35 2.42 18.88 8.70
C ARG A 35 2.19 17.61 7.88
N PHE A 36 0.97 17.08 7.85
CA PHE A 36 0.64 15.93 7.00
C PHE A 36 0.63 16.28 5.52
N PHE A 37 0.21 17.47 5.14
CA PHE A 37 0.33 17.95 3.75
C PHE A 37 1.80 18.00 3.31
N THR A 38 2.70 18.50 4.17
CA THR A 38 4.13 18.53 3.89
C THR A 38 4.70 17.14 3.62
N PHE A 39 4.37 16.16 4.47
CA PHE A 39 4.80 14.77 4.27
C PHE A 39 4.17 14.16 3.02
N HIS A 40 2.89 14.42 2.75
CA HIS A 40 2.22 13.90 1.56
C HIS A 40 2.82 14.48 0.27
N PHE A 41 3.36 15.70 0.32
CA PHE A 41 4.06 16.29 -0.81
C PHE A 41 5.46 15.67 -1.03
N ILE A 42 6.24 15.46 0.02
CA ILE A 42 7.62 15.00 -0.08
C ILE A 42 7.74 13.48 -0.27
N LEU A 43 6.94 12.69 0.43
CA LEU A 43 7.05 11.23 0.44
C LEU A 43 6.90 10.58 -0.95
N PRO A 44 6.03 11.02 -1.86
CA PRO A 44 5.95 10.46 -3.21
C PRO A 44 7.28 10.57 -3.99
N PHE A 45 8.01 11.68 -3.85
CA PHE A 45 9.32 11.84 -4.50
C PHE A 45 10.36 10.92 -3.88
N LEU A 46 10.33 10.73 -2.56
CA LEU A 46 11.19 9.75 -1.89
C LEU A 46 10.89 8.33 -2.40
N VAL A 47 9.63 7.96 -2.50
CA VAL A 47 9.21 6.65 -3.04
C VAL A 47 9.64 6.47 -4.49
N ALA A 48 9.51 7.50 -5.32
CA ALA A 48 9.98 7.47 -6.71
C ALA A 48 11.51 7.25 -6.77
N GLY A 49 12.28 7.97 -5.97
CA GLY A 49 13.74 7.78 -5.88
C GLY A 49 14.14 6.38 -5.42
N LEU A 50 13.48 5.86 -4.36
CA LEU A 50 13.72 4.51 -3.87
C LEU A 50 13.32 3.44 -4.90
N SER A 51 12.26 3.66 -5.66
CA SER A 51 11.84 2.77 -6.74
C SER A 51 12.88 2.69 -7.85
N MET A 52 13.49 3.81 -8.22
CA MET A 52 14.59 3.81 -9.20
C MET A 52 15.80 3.01 -8.71
N ILE A 53 16.19 3.19 -7.45
CA ILE A 53 17.28 2.41 -6.83
C ILE A 53 16.93 0.93 -6.78
N HIS A 54 15.67 0.60 -6.45
CA HIS A 54 15.18 -0.78 -6.43
C HIS A 54 15.28 -1.44 -7.82
N LEU A 55 14.94 -0.74 -8.88
CA LEU A 55 15.09 -1.21 -10.25
C LEU A 55 16.57 -1.36 -10.67
N LEU A 56 17.46 -0.49 -10.17
CA LEU A 56 18.89 -0.63 -10.39
C LEU A 56 19.43 -1.95 -9.83
N PHE A 57 19.05 -2.30 -8.60
CA PHE A 57 19.43 -3.58 -7.98
C PHE A 57 18.81 -4.79 -8.70
N LEU A 58 17.57 -4.68 -9.15
CA LEU A 58 16.94 -5.73 -9.95
C LEU A 58 17.71 -5.97 -11.26
N HIS A 59 18.16 -4.89 -11.90
CA HIS A 59 18.88 -4.98 -13.17
C HIS A 59 20.25 -5.67 -13.05
N GLN A 60 20.90 -5.65 -11.88
CA GLN A 60 22.16 -6.34 -11.64
C GLN A 60 22.07 -7.86 -11.81
N THR A 61 20.99 -8.46 -11.35
CA THR A 61 20.77 -9.92 -11.42
C THR A 61 19.75 -10.32 -12.49
N GLY A 62 19.00 -9.37 -13.02
CA GLY A 62 17.91 -9.58 -13.97
C GLY A 62 16.63 -10.08 -13.33
N SER A 63 15.56 -10.09 -14.13
CA SER A 63 14.24 -10.56 -13.72
C SER A 63 14.19 -12.08 -13.65
N SER A 64 13.20 -12.59 -12.91
CA SER A 64 12.87 -14.02 -12.88
C SER A 64 12.10 -14.43 -14.15
N ASN A 65 11.93 -15.73 -14.34
CA ASN A 65 11.12 -16.31 -15.42
C ASN A 65 10.17 -17.37 -14.86
N PRO A 66 9.16 -17.83 -15.65
CA PRO A 66 8.16 -18.78 -15.15
C PRO A 66 8.73 -20.12 -14.68
N THR A 67 9.86 -20.56 -15.23
CA THR A 67 10.48 -21.85 -14.89
C THR A 67 11.47 -21.75 -13.73
N GLY A 68 11.98 -20.55 -13.44
CA GLY A 68 13.05 -20.35 -12.44
C GLY A 68 14.41 -20.91 -12.86
N LEU A 69 14.55 -21.35 -14.12
CA LEU A 69 15.79 -21.84 -14.73
C LEU A 69 16.52 -20.71 -15.45
N ASN A 70 17.77 -20.96 -15.83
CA ASN A 70 18.56 -20.00 -16.58
C ASN A 70 17.98 -19.82 -18.01
N PRO A 71 17.46 -18.63 -18.38
CA PRO A 71 16.79 -18.42 -19.66
C PRO A 71 17.71 -17.98 -20.79
N ASN A 72 19.06 -18.11 -20.65
CA ASN A 72 20.00 -17.56 -21.62
C ASN A 72 19.84 -18.12 -23.05
N PHE A 73 19.29 -19.32 -23.17
CA PHE A 73 19.06 -19.99 -24.46
C PHE A 73 17.66 -19.78 -25.03
N ASP A 74 16.78 -19.10 -24.26
CA ASP A 74 15.38 -18.87 -24.64
C ASP A 74 15.00 -17.43 -24.40
N LYS A 75 15.64 -16.53 -25.14
CA LYS A 75 15.38 -15.08 -25.12
C LYS A 75 15.00 -14.59 -26.50
N VAL A 76 14.12 -13.60 -26.53
CA VAL A 76 13.76 -12.86 -27.74
C VAL A 76 14.21 -11.43 -27.65
N PRO A 77 14.42 -10.72 -28.78
CA PRO A 77 14.74 -9.29 -28.76
C PRO A 77 13.66 -8.48 -28.04
N PHE A 78 14.07 -7.54 -27.21
CA PHE A 78 13.15 -6.67 -26.49
C PHE A 78 12.36 -5.78 -27.46
N HIS A 79 13.08 -5.12 -28.36
CA HIS A 79 12.45 -4.28 -29.37
C HIS A 79 11.66 -5.17 -30.35
N THR A 80 10.53 -4.69 -30.68
CA THR A 80 9.36 -5.23 -31.33
C THR A 80 8.43 -5.97 -30.37
N TYR A 81 8.85 -7.06 -29.74
CA TYR A 81 7.93 -7.86 -28.90
C TYR A 81 7.51 -7.11 -27.61
N TYR A 82 8.45 -6.68 -26.81
CA TYR A 82 8.15 -6.05 -25.51
C TYR A 82 7.99 -4.54 -25.62
N SER A 83 8.55 -3.89 -26.61
CA SER A 83 8.28 -2.48 -26.88
C SER A 83 6.81 -2.24 -27.23
N PHE A 84 6.23 -3.05 -28.11
CA PHE A 84 4.79 -2.93 -28.43
C PHE A 84 3.89 -3.35 -27.27
N LYS A 85 4.28 -4.39 -26.52
CA LYS A 85 3.54 -4.80 -25.33
C LYS A 85 3.50 -3.70 -24.27
N ASP A 86 4.60 -3.01 -24.04
CA ASP A 86 4.67 -1.88 -23.13
C ASP A 86 3.79 -0.71 -23.60
N ILE A 87 3.86 -0.35 -24.89
CA ILE A 87 3.01 0.70 -25.46
C ILE A 87 1.53 0.36 -25.25
N MET A 88 1.14 -0.88 -25.55
CA MET A 88 -0.24 -1.36 -25.33
C MET A 88 -0.62 -1.21 -23.84
N GLY A 89 0.24 -1.62 -22.91
CA GLY A 89 0.01 -1.51 -21.48
C GLY A 89 -0.20 -0.07 -21.02
N PHE A 90 0.62 0.87 -21.49
CA PHE A 90 0.47 2.30 -21.20
C PHE A 90 -0.84 2.85 -21.76
N VAL A 91 -1.17 2.54 -23.00
CA VAL A 91 -2.42 2.99 -23.65
C VAL A 91 -3.63 2.47 -22.87
N MET A 92 -3.64 1.20 -22.49
CA MET A 92 -4.73 0.63 -21.68
C MET A 92 -4.86 1.28 -20.30
N ALA A 93 -3.76 1.42 -19.58
CA ALA A 93 -3.79 2.00 -18.23
C ALA A 93 -4.23 3.48 -18.23
N ILE A 94 -3.66 4.28 -19.14
CA ILE A 94 -4.05 5.68 -19.31
C ILE A 94 -5.49 5.78 -19.82
N GLY A 95 -5.90 4.91 -20.74
CA GLY A 95 -7.27 4.85 -21.26
C GLY A 95 -8.29 4.60 -20.17
N ILE A 96 -8.06 3.58 -19.32
CA ILE A 96 -8.94 3.28 -18.18
C ILE A 96 -9.01 4.46 -17.21
N LEU A 97 -7.85 5.04 -16.84
CA LEU A 97 -7.80 6.20 -15.96
C LEU A 97 -8.58 7.38 -16.55
N THR A 98 -8.38 7.67 -17.84
CA THR A 98 -9.08 8.76 -18.52
C THR A 98 -10.59 8.51 -18.56
N CYS A 99 -11.01 7.29 -18.90
CA CYS A 99 -12.44 6.94 -18.92
C CYS A 99 -13.07 7.12 -17.52
N LEU A 100 -12.44 6.62 -16.47
CA LEU A 100 -12.96 6.78 -15.09
C LEU A 100 -13.03 8.23 -14.69
N SER A 101 -11.97 9.00 -14.91
CA SER A 101 -11.90 10.40 -14.48
C SER A 101 -12.84 11.33 -15.27
N THR A 102 -13.16 11.02 -16.53
CA THR A 102 -14.02 11.86 -17.37
C THR A 102 -15.49 11.47 -17.32
N PHE A 103 -15.79 10.16 -17.37
CA PHE A 103 -17.19 9.71 -17.44
C PHE A 103 -17.81 9.43 -16.08
N SER A 104 -17.02 9.04 -15.08
CA SER A 104 -17.54 8.65 -13.76
C SER A 104 -16.56 9.00 -12.63
N PRO A 105 -16.19 10.26 -12.43
CA PRO A 105 -15.15 10.68 -11.49
C PRO A 105 -15.43 10.29 -10.04
N ASN A 106 -16.70 10.16 -9.66
CA ASN A 106 -17.12 9.84 -8.29
C ASN A 106 -17.43 8.35 -8.07
N LEU A 107 -17.24 7.48 -9.09
CA LEU A 107 -17.62 6.07 -9.02
C LEU A 107 -16.92 5.32 -7.87
N LEU A 108 -15.66 5.64 -7.62
CA LEU A 108 -14.84 4.98 -6.59
C LEU A 108 -14.73 5.80 -5.30
N GLY A 109 -15.38 6.97 -5.24
CA GLY A 109 -15.35 7.85 -4.07
C GLY A 109 -16.43 7.55 -3.04
N ASP A 110 -16.33 8.20 -1.89
CA ASP A 110 -17.33 8.14 -0.83
C ASP A 110 -18.08 9.48 -0.75
N PRO A 111 -19.44 9.48 -0.64
CA PRO A 111 -20.25 10.68 -0.53
C PRO A 111 -19.90 11.57 0.67
N ASP A 112 -19.41 11.00 1.76
CA ASP A 112 -19.02 11.77 2.95
C ASP A 112 -17.87 12.75 2.67
N ASN A 113 -17.09 12.53 1.60
CA ASN A 113 -16.01 13.43 1.21
C ASN A 113 -16.51 14.81 0.72
N PHE A 114 -17.79 14.93 0.37
CA PHE A 114 -18.42 16.22 0.01
C PHE A 114 -18.93 17.01 1.24
N THR A 115 -18.95 16.38 2.41
CA THR A 115 -19.38 17.04 3.64
C THR A 115 -18.26 17.91 4.20
N PRO A 116 -18.52 19.20 4.54
CA PRO A 116 -17.52 20.06 5.16
C PRO A 116 -16.96 19.44 6.45
N ALA A 117 -15.64 19.46 6.59
CA ALA A 117 -14.98 18.88 7.74
C ALA A 117 -15.22 19.70 9.02
N ASN A 118 -15.56 19.01 10.11
CA ASN A 118 -15.60 19.57 11.45
C ASN A 118 -14.54 18.87 12.32
N PRO A 119 -13.53 19.57 12.83
CA PRO A 119 -12.45 18.96 13.60
C PRO A 119 -12.90 18.32 14.92
N LEU A 120 -14.05 18.74 15.46
CA LEU A 120 -14.58 18.26 16.74
C LEU A 120 -15.61 17.15 16.58
N VAL A 121 -16.14 16.94 15.38
CA VAL A 121 -17.20 15.96 15.13
C VAL A 121 -16.78 14.98 14.05
N THR A 122 -16.71 13.72 14.42
CA THR A 122 -16.44 12.64 13.46
C THR A 122 -17.77 12.05 12.98
N PRO A 123 -18.01 11.92 11.66
CA PRO A 123 -19.22 11.27 11.16
C PRO A 123 -19.38 9.86 11.70
N PRO A 124 -20.61 9.39 11.99
CA PRO A 124 -20.84 8.13 12.72
C PRO A 124 -20.46 6.86 11.91
N HIS A 125 -20.47 6.94 10.59
CA HIS A 125 -20.26 5.80 9.70
C HIS A 125 -19.01 5.92 8.83
N ILE A 126 -17.95 6.51 9.38
CA ILE A 126 -16.69 6.59 8.63
C ILE A 126 -16.09 5.21 8.38
N LYS A 127 -15.69 5.02 7.13
CA LYS A 127 -14.91 3.88 6.65
C LYS A 127 -13.76 4.41 5.80
N PRO A 128 -12.64 3.67 5.71
CA PRO A 128 -11.60 4.03 4.76
C PRO A 128 -12.07 3.80 3.32
N GLU A 129 -11.34 4.38 2.38
CA GLU A 129 -11.49 4.08 0.96
C GLU A 129 -11.33 2.57 0.69
N TRP A 130 -11.93 2.09 -0.40
CA TRP A 130 -12.00 0.67 -0.72
C TRP A 130 -10.65 -0.05 -0.67
N TYR A 131 -9.57 0.61 -1.07
CA TYR A 131 -8.22 0.03 -1.08
C TYR A 131 -7.60 -0.17 0.31
N PHE A 132 -8.17 0.39 1.37
CA PHE A 132 -7.75 0.16 2.76
C PHE A 132 -8.75 -0.68 3.58
N LEU A 133 -9.83 -1.18 2.99
CA LEU A 133 -10.84 -1.95 3.73
C LEU A 133 -10.28 -3.23 4.35
N PHE A 134 -9.32 -3.88 3.69
CA PHE A 134 -8.65 -5.05 4.27
C PHE A 134 -7.91 -4.72 5.57
N ALA A 135 -7.20 -3.59 5.61
CA ALA A 135 -6.51 -3.13 6.81
C ALA A 135 -7.47 -2.76 7.93
N TYR A 136 -8.59 -2.15 7.56
CA TYR A 136 -9.67 -1.84 8.49
C TYR A 136 -10.33 -3.10 9.06
N ALA A 137 -10.52 -4.12 8.25
CA ALA A 137 -11.03 -5.41 8.70
C ALA A 137 -10.09 -6.08 9.72
N ILE A 138 -8.79 -6.07 9.46
CA ILE A 138 -7.77 -6.58 10.39
C ILE A 138 -7.82 -5.81 11.72
N LEU A 139 -7.84 -4.49 11.66
CA LEU A 139 -7.90 -3.62 12.83
C LEU A 139 -9.13 -3.91 13.71
N ARG A 140 -10.29 -4.12 13.08
CA ARG A 140 -11.56 -4.36 13.79
C ARG A 140 -11.80 -5.80 14.20
N SER A 141 -11.07 -6.76 13.65
CA SER A 141 -11.24 -8.19 14.01
C SER A 141 -10.89 -8.49 15.47
N ILE A 142 -10.05 -7.66 16.07
CA ILE A 142 -9.65 -7.80 17.48
C ILE A 142 -10.36 -6.73 18.30
N PRO A 143 -11.18 -7.11 19.31
CA PRO A 143 -11.98 -6.18 20.11
C PRO A 143 -11.15 -5.39 21.15
N ASN A 144 -9.85 -5.33 20.99
CA ASN A 144 -8.93 -4.56 21.82
C ASN A 144 -8.14 -3.59 20.93
N LYS A 145 -8.09 -2.32 21.29
CA LYS A 145 -7.45 -1.28 20.48
C LYS A 145 -5.96 -1.56 20.23
N LEU A 146 -5.22 -1.91 21.28
CA LEU A 146 -3.79 -2.25 21.14
C LEU A 146 -3.61 -3.51 20.28
N GLY A 147 -4.41 -4.55 20.54
CA GLY A 147 -4.38 -5.80 19.76
C GLY A 147 -4.67 -5.56 18.27
N GLY A 148 -5.65 -4.74 17.95
CA GLY A 148 -5.99 -4.38 16.57
C GLY A 148 -4.86 -3.64 15.87
N VAL A 149 -4.22 -2.68 16.54
CA VAL A 149 -3.06 -1.95 15.99
C VAL A 149 -1.87 -2.88 15.79
N LEU A 150 -1.58 -3.76 16.75
CA LEU A 150 -0.51 -4.74 16.62
C LEU A 150 -0.77 -5.74 15.49
N ALA A 151 -2.02 -6.19 15.32
CA ALA A 151 -2.39 -7.06 14.20
C ALA A 151 -2.20 -6.38 12.84
N LEU A 152 -2.56 -5.11 12.74
CA LEU A 152 -2.35 -4.32 11.54
C LEU A 152 -0.84 -4.18 11.22
N LEU A 153 -0.02 -3.85 12.21
CA LEU A 153 1.43 -3.79 12.03
C LEU A 153 2.01 -5.17 11.67
N ALA A 154 1.59 -6.23 12.35
CA ALA A 154 2.04 -7.58 12.10
C ALA A 154 1.70 -8.05 10.68
N SER A 155 0.55 -7.66 10.13
CA SER A 155 0.16 -8.00 8.75
C SER A 155 1.13 -7.47 7.69
N ILE A 156 1.79 -6.35 7.98
CA ILE A 156 2.83 -5.77 7.11
C ILE A 156 4.20 -6.39 7.43
N MET A 157 4.54 -6.46 8.72
CA MET A 157 5.84 -6.92 9.17
C MET A 157 6.11 -8.40 8.89
N ILE A 158 5.07 -9.23 8.76
CA ILE A 158 5.20 -10.65 8.41
C ILE A 158 5.89 -10.86 7.06
N LEU A 159 5.82 -9.90 6.15
CA LEU A 159 6.49 -9.97 4.86
C LEU A 159 8.03 -10.01 5.00
N PHE A 160 8.58 -9.41 6.06
CA PHE A 160 10.01 -9.48 6.35
C PHE A 160 10.46 -10.87 6.83
N LEU A 161 9.53 -11.71 7.30
CA LEU A 161 9.81 -13.09 7.69
C LEU A 161 9.87 -14.05 6.50
N VAL A 162 9.32 -13.66 5.34
CA VAL A 162 9.26 -14.52 4.15
C VAL A 162 10.64 -15.06 3.76
N PRO A 163 11.72 -14.27 3.70
CA PRO A 163 13.05 -14.79 3.36
C PRO A 163 13.56 -15.87 4.33
N LEU A 164 13.17 -15.79 5.62
CA LEU A 164 13.56 -16.74 6.66
C LEU A 164 12.74 -18.03 6.61
N ILE A 165 11.46 -17.90 6.28
CA ILE A 165 10.51 -19.03 6.24
C ILE A 165 10.60 -19.77 4.90
N HIS A 166 11.06 -19.11 3.84
CA HIS A 166 11.12 -19.68 2.50
C HIS A 166 12.25 -20.70 2.36
N THR A 167 11.95 -21.96 2.62
CA THR A 167 12.91 -23.08 2.58
C THR A 167 12.87 -23.89 1.28
N ALA A 168 12.05 -23.47 0.31
CA ALA A 168 11.91 -24.20 -0.95
C ALA A 168 13.20 -24.16 -1.79
N LYS A 169 13.68 -25.34 -2.21
CA LYS A 169 14.85 -25.48 -3.07
C LYS A 169 14.57 -25.09 -4.52
N GLN A 170 13.32 -25.25 -4.98
CA GLN A 170 12.89 -24.90 -6.32
C GLN A 170 12.39 -23.46 -6.37
N ARG A 171 12.97 -22.65 -7.24
CA ARG A 171 12.65 -21.22 -7.36
C ARG A 171 11.23 -20.99 -7.88
N SER A 172 10.83 -21.75 -8.90
CA SER A 172 9.52 -21.62 -9.52
C SER A 172 8.46 -22.51 -8.86
N LEU A 173 7.24 -22.01 -8.83
CA LEU A 173 6.04 -22.76 -8.44
C LEU A 173 5.73 -23.91 -9.41
N MET A 174 6.21 -23.82 -10.65
CA MET A 174 6.00 -24.81 -11.69
C MET A 174 6.46 -26.22 -11.28
N PHE A 175 7.56 -26.29 -10.53
CA PHE A 175 8.15 -27.55 -10.06
C PHE A 175 7.74 -27.94 -8.63
N ARG A 176 6.73 -27.27 -8.07
CA ARG A 176 6.24 -27.49 -6.71
C ARG A 176 4.73 -27.78 -6.72
N PRO A 177 4.31 -29.00 -7.11
CA PRO A 177 2.89 -29.30 -7.35
C PRO A 177 2.02 -29.12 -6.11
N ILE A 178 2.49 -29.50 -4.93
CA ILE A 178 1.74 -29.34 -3.67
C ILE A 178 1.53 -27.85 -3.35
N THR A 179 2.57 -27.04 -3.47
CA THR A 179 2.48 -25.60 -3.24
C THR A 179 1.58 -24.92 -4.29
N LYS A 180 1.59 -25.43 -5.53
CA LYS A 180 0.73 -24.93 -6.60
C LYS A 180 -0.76 -25.17 -6.32
N ILE A 181 -1.10 -26.31 -5.69
CA ILE A 181 -2.48 -26.61 -5.27
C ILE A 181 -2.90 -25.70 -4.11
N GLY A 182 -1.98 -25.40 -3.19
CA GLY A 182 -2.27 -24.55 -2.03
C GLY A 182 -2.35 -23.04 -2.34
N PHE A 183 -1.82 -22.61 -3.49
CA PHE A 183 -1.87 -21.22 -3.94
C PHE A 183 -3.20 -20.93 -4.64
#